data_d5ced77159160050f328f4c5174d3ee6
#
_entry.id   d5ced77159160050f328f4c5174d3ee6
#
_cell.length_a   1.000
_cell.length_b   1.000
_cell.length_c   1.000
_cell.angle_alpha   90.00
_cell.angle_beta   90.00
_cell.angle_gamma   90.00
#
_symmetry.space_group_name_H-M   'P 1'
#
loop_
_entity.id
_entity.type
_entity.pdbx_description
1 polymer ?
#
loop_
_entity_poly.entity_id
_entity_poly.type
_entity_poly.pdbx_seq_one_letter_code
_entity_poly.pdbx_strand_id
1 'polypeptide(L)'
;MAVIIRSTGTHIPERRMPNSELATLVDTTEEWIDSHTGIGARHLAADGVLTSDMAVDAAKKALAKAGVEPRELDLIVVATATPDYFGFPATACIVQDKLGAYGSAAFDLGAGCTGFIYALDVASSMLEARKARHALVIGAEALSRIVDWQDRSTCVLFGDGAGAAVISRIEEAGRGLIASVLGAEGSGAMDLFLIQEERNATFERAAPLVPKISMNGKKVYDFAVKTITVLVKR
;
A
#
# COMPACT_ATOMS: atom_id res chain seq x y z
N MET A 1 -26.83 -10.88 2.78
CA MET A 1 -26.08 -9.60 2.61
C MET A 1 -24.70 -9.95 2.10
N ALA A 2 -24.10 -9.10 1.30
CA ALA A 2 -22.74 -9.26 0.80
C ALA A 2 -22.04 -7.90 0.70
N VAL A 3 -20.71 -7.90 0.64
CA VAL A 3 -19.90 -6.73 0.35
C VAL A 3 -19.28 -6.90 -1.03
N ILE A 4 -19.50 -5.93 -1.91
CA ILE A 4 -18.98 -5.94 -3.28
C ILE A 4 -17.99 -4.80 -3.51
N ILE A 5 -17.05 -5.01 -4.41
CA ILE A 5 -16.25 -3.93 -4.99
C ILE A 5 -17.11 -3.24 -6.05
N ARG A 6 -17.51 -1.99 -5.82
CA ARG A 6 -18.30 -1.19 -6.78
C ARG A 6 -17.45 -0.65 -7.91
N SER A 7 -16.27 -0.17 -7.56
CA SER A 7 -15.38 0.49 -8.50
C SER A 7 -13.94 0.48 -8.00
N THR A 8 -13.03 0.78 -8.90
CA THR A 8 -11.63 1.02 -8.58
C THR A 8 -11.12 2.29 -9.25
N GLY A 9 -10.09 2.88 -8.65
CA GLY A 9 -9.33 3.98 -9.21
C GLY A 9 -7.85 3.81 -8.93
N THR A 10 -7.00 4.46 -9.73
CA THR A 10 -5.56 4.37 -9.61
C THR A 10 -4.91 5.74 -9.77
N HIS A 11 -3.77 5.93 -9.09
CA HIS A 11 -2.81 6.98 -9.37
C HIS A 11 -1.46 6.34 -9.70
N ILE A 12 -0.94 6.65 -10.87
CA ILE A 12 0.40 6.26 -11.31
C ILE A 12 1.18 7.55 -11.53
N PRO A 13 2.29 7.79 -10.79
CA PRO A 13 3.12 8.97 -11.00
C PRO A 13 3.59 9.10 -12.44
N GLU A 14 3.74 10.33 -12.93
CA GLU A 14 4.12 10.59 -14.33
C GLU A 14 5.55 10.20 -14.64
N ARG A 15 6.48 10.41 -13.67
CA ARG A 15 7.89 10.08 -13.84
C ARG A 15 8.06 8.57 -13.94
N ARG A 16 8.42 8.14 -15.14
CA ARG A 16 8.76 6.74 -15.43
C ARG A 16 10.28 6.61 -15.50
N MET A 17 10.86 5.76 -14.66
CA MET A 17 12.27 5.38 -14.66
C MET A 17 12.43 4.01 -15.33
N PRO A 18 12.94 3.92 -16.56
CA PRO A 18 13.21 2.65 -17.22
C PRO A 18 14.42 1.94 -16.59
N ASN A 19 14.59 0.65 -16.90
CA ASN A 19 15.74 -0.13 -16.41
C ASN A 19 17.08 0.44 -16.92
N SER A 20 17.12 0.98 -18.13
CA SER A 20 18.32 1.65 -18.69
C SER A 20 18.82 2.80 -17.82
N GLU A 21 17.91 3.60 -17.28
CA GLU A 21 18.27 4.69 -16.39
C GLU A 21 18.79 4.12 -15.04
N LEU A 22 18.10 3.12 -14.47
CA LEU A 22 18.54 2.51 -13.22
C LEU A 22 19.91 1.82 -13.32
N ALA A 23 20.22 1.20 -14.46
CA ALA A 23 21.52 0.59 -14.73
C ALA A 23 22.70 1.60 -14.75
N THR A 24 22.42 2.90 -14.79
CA THR A 24 23.45 3.93 -14.63
C THR A 24 23.76 4.25 -13.16
N LEU A 25 22.88 3.83 -12.23
CA LEU A 25 23.00 4.14 -10.81
C LEU A 25 23.64 3.00 -10.00
N VAL A 26 23.42 1.76 -10.43
CA VAL A 26 23.92 0.56 -9.75
C VAL A 26 24.46 -0.46 -10.75
N ASP A 27 25.34 -1.34 -10.29
CA ASP A 27 25.95 -2.40 -11.11
C ASP A 27 24.92 -3.48 -11.47
N THR A 28 24.19 -3.23 -12.58
CA THR A 28 23.15 -4.13 -13.13
C THR A 28 22.99 -3.89 -14.63
N THR A 29 22.15 -4.69 -15.31
CA THR A 29 21.74 -4.48 -16.70
C THR A 29 20.22 -4.54 -16.84
N GLU A 30 19.69 -4.00 -17.93
CA GLU A 30 18.25 -4.09 -18.23
C GLU A 30 17.80 -5.55 -18.34
N GLU A 31 18.57 -6.38 -19.01
CA GLU A 31 18.30 -7.81 -19.21
C GLU A 31 18.27 -8.57 -17.87
N TRP A 32 19.20 -8.21 -16.97
CA TRP A 32 19.21 -8.83 -15.64
C TRP A 32 17.95 -8.48 -14.84
N ILE A 33 17.56 -7.20 -14.82
CA ILE A 33 16.37 -6.75 -14.11
C ILE A 33 15.11 -7.42 -14.69
N ASP A 34 14.96 -7.38 -16.02
CA ASP A 34 13.78 -7.95 -16.70
C ASP A 34 13.67 -9.46 -16.45
N SER A 35 14.75 -10.22 -16.64
CA SER A 35 14.75 -11.67 -16.51
C SER A 35 14.51 -12.15 -15.07
N HIS A 36 14.89 -11.37 -14.05
CA HIS A 36 14.74 -11.73 -12.64
C HIS A 36 13.47 -11.19 -11.99
N THR A 37 12.91 -10.11 -12.52
CA THR A 37 11.78 -9.41 -11.87
C THR A 37 10.57 -9.24 -12.78
N GLY A 38 10.74 -9.29 -14.09
CA GLY A 38 9.71 -8.93 -15.06
C GLY A 38 9.39 -7.42 -15.08
N ILE A 39 10.16 -6.58 -14.35
CA ILE A 39 9.90 -5.15 -14.24
C ILE A 39 10.66 -4.40 -15.33
N GLY A 40 9.96 -3.79 -16.27
CA GLY A 40 10.57 -2.97 -17.33
C GLY A 40 10.84 -1.52 -16.91
N ALA A 41 10.10 -1.01 -15.94
CA ALA A 41 10.24 0.35 -15.41
C ALA A 41 9.51 0.49 -14.07
N ARG A 42 9.81 1.57 -13.33
CA ARG A 42 9.08 1.98 -12.12
C ARG A 42 8.63 3.43 -12.25
N HIS A 43 7.54 3.77 -11.57
CA HIS A 43 7.05 5.13 -11.48
C HIS A 43 7.44 5.74 -10.14
N LEU A 44 7.83 7.00 -10.14
CA LEU A 44 8.32 7.72 -8.99
C LEU A 44 7.50 8.99 -8.78
N ALA A 45 7.04 9.19 -7.55
CA ALA A 45 6.36 10.41 -7.17
C ALA A 45 7.30 11.62 -7.26
N ALA A 46 6.79 12.73 -7.73
CA ALA A 46 7.55 13.98 -7.76
C ALA A 46 7.88 14.46 -6.34
N ASP A 47 8.90 15.31 -6.23
CA ASP A 47 9.25 15.94 -4.98
C ASP A 47 8.06 16.67 -4.35
N GLY A 48 7.85 16.47 -3.06
CA GLY A 48 6.74 17.07 -2.33
C GLY A 48 5.38 16.38 -2.47
N VAL A 49 5.20 15.44 -3.41
CA VAL A 49 3.96 14.65 -3.51
C VAL A 49 3.94 13.61 -2.40
N LEU A 50 2.95 13.65 -1.53
CA LEU A 50 2.81 12.74 -0.39
C LEU A 50 2.03 11.47 -0.76
N THR A 51 2.14 10.43 0.06
CA THR A 51 1.35 9.20 -0.09
C THR A 51 -0.15 9.51 -0.07
N SER A 52 -0.59 10.44 0.78
CA SER A 52 -1.98 10.89 0.81
C SER A 52 -2.43 11.58 -0.47
N ASP A 53 -1.56 12.29 -1.19
CA ASP A 53 -1.91 12.94 -2.46
C ASP A 53 -2.24 11.90 -3.52
N MET A 54 -1.40 10.90 -3.69
CA MET A 54 -1.64 9.78 -4.60
C MET A 54 -2.90 8.99 -4.21
N ALA A 55 -3.08 8.76 -2.90
CA ALA A 55 -4.27 8.09 -2.37
C ALA A 55 -5.56 8.84 -2.70
N VAL A 56 -5.57 10.17 -2.54
CA VAL A 56 -6.72 11.04 -2.87
C VAL A 56 -7.05 11.01 -4.35
N ASP A 57 -6.06 11.04 -5.23
CA ASP A 57 -6.29 10.98 -6.68
C ASP A 57 -6.88 9.63 -7.10
N ALA A 58 -6.37 8.53 -6.56
CA ALA A 58 -6.94 7.20 -6.80
C ALA A 58 -8.38 7.12 -6.26
N ALA A 59 -8.62 7.65 -5.05
CA ALA A 59 -9.92 7.67 -4.40
C ALA A 59 -10.96 8.46 -5.19
N LYS A 60 -10.64 9.66 -5.66
CA LYS A 60 -11.55 10.49 -6.49
C LYS A 60 -12.02 9.75 -7.73
N LYS A 61 -11.10 9.04 -8.40
CA LYS A 61 -11.44 8.22 -9.58
C LYS A 61 -12.36 7.06 -9.23
N ALA A 62 -12.10 6.37 -8.10
CA ALA A 62 -12.95 5.29 -7.63
C ALA A 62 -14.35 5.78 -7.24
N LEU A 63 -14.44 6.85 -6.47
CA LEU A 63 -15.70 7.45 -6.03
C LEU A 63 -16.55 7.90 -7.21
N ALA A 64 -15.96 8.61 -8.16
CA ALA A 64 -16.66 9.07 -9.38
C ALA A 64 -17.25 7.88 -10.17
N LYS A 65 -16.50 6.80 -10.35
CA LYS A 65 -16.98 5.59 -11.03
C LYS A 65 -18.06 4.84 -10.23
N ALA A 66 -17.99 4.89 -8.90
CA ALA A 66 -19.00 4.26 -8.03
C ALA A 66 -20.32 5.05 -8.00
N GLY A 67 -20.29 6.35 -8.34
CA GLY A 67 -21.41 7.27 -8.08
C GLY A 67 -21.66 7.43 -6.59
N VAL A 68 -20.59 7.47 -5.77
CA VAL A 68 -20.65 7.63 -4.31
C VAL A 68 -19.98 8.94 -3.95
N GLU A 69 -20.69 9.81 -3.26
CA GLU A 69 -20.14 11.07 -2.77
C GLU A 69 -19.25 10.82 -1.54
N PRO A 70 -18.17 11.60 -1.32
CA PRO A 70 -17.29 11.43 -0.17
C PRO A 70 -18.02 11.40 1.18
N ARG A 71 -19.06 12.21 1.34
CA ARG A 71 -19.89 12.29 2.56
C ARG A 71 -20.75 11.05 2.83
N GLU A 72 -20.90 10.16 1.85
CA GLU A 72 -21.62 8.89 1.98
C GLU A 72 -20.73 7.75 2.48
N LEU A 73 -19.42 8.01 2.64
CA LEU A 73 -18.49 7.05 3.18
C LEU A 73 -18.67 6.91 4.69
N ASP A 74 -18.76 5.69 5.15
CA ASP A 74 -18.77 5.34 6.58
C ASP A 74 -17.35 5.05 7.11
N LEU A 75 -16.45 4.65 6.20
CA LEU A 75 -15.11 4.18 6.55
C LEU A 75 -14.08 4.48 5.46
N ILE A 76 -12.88 4.88 5.86
CA ILE A 76 -11.69 4.99 5.03
C ILE A 76 -10.57 4.18 5.68
N VAL A 77 -10.00 3.22 4.95
CA VAL A 77 -8.82 2.45 5.38
C VAL A 77 -7.71 2.64 4.37
N VAL A 78 -6.56 3.11 4.82
CA VAL A 78 -5.36 3.25 4.00
C VAL A 78 -4.33 2.20 4.43
N ALA A 79 -4.04 1.27 3.54
CA ALA A 79 -2.93 0.33 3.71
C ALA A 79 -1.65 0.97 3.17
N THR A 80 -0.68 1.20 4.03
CA THR A 80 0.60 1.82 3.66
C THR A 80 1.72 1.44 4.61
N ALA A 81 2.93 1.27 4.07
CA ALA A 81 4.19 1.19 4.79
C ALA A 81 4.96 2.53 4.75
N THR A 82 4.50 3.48 3.94
CA THR A 82 5.09 4.80 3.74
C THR A 82 4.07 5.91 4.04
N PRO A 83 3.55 5.99 5.29
CA PRO A 83 2.61 7.03 5.67
C PRO A 83 3.24 8.43 5.53
N ASP A 84 2.42 9.46 5.38
CA ASP A 84 2.91 10.84 5.34
C ASP A 84 3.69 11.20 6.61
N TYR A 85 3.23 10.68 7.75
CA TYR A 85 3.85 10.85 9.07
C TYR A 85 3.92 9.51 9.79
N PHE A 86 5.07 9.18 10.35
CA PHE A 86 5.19 8.00 11.22
C PHE A 86 4.49 8.24 12.56
N GLY A 87 3.42 7.46 12.82
CA GLY A 87 2.64 7.52 14.05
C GLY A 87 1.36 8.33 13.87
N PHE A 88 1.44 9.64 13.86
CA PHE A 88 0.25 10.50 13.74
C PHE A 88 0.60 11.83 13.05
N PRO A 89 -0.39 12.46 12.33
CA PRO A 89 -1.72 11.93 12.05
C PRO A 89 -1.67 10.70 11.12
N ALA A 90 -2.71 9.84 11.18
CA ALA A 90 -2.86 8.77 10.20
C ALA A 90 -3.04 9.35 8.80
N THR A 91 -2.45 8.71 7.78
CA THR A 91 -2.62 9.11 6.37
C THR A 91 -4.09 9.06 5.95
N ALA A 92 -4.85 8.10 6.47
CA ALA A 92 -6.30 8.02 6.22
C ALA A 92 -7.08 9.25 6.72
N CYS A 93 -6.65 9.87 7.84
CA CYS A 93 -7.27 11.11 8.32
C CYS A 93 -6.98 12.30 7.38
N ILE A 94 -5.77 12.36 6.82
CA ILE A 94 -5.40 13.38 5.83
C ILE A 94 -6.20 13.16 4.54
N VAL A 95 -6.35 11.92 4.09
CA VAL A 95 -7.17 11.57 2.93
C VAL A 95 -8.64 11.94 3.17
N GLN A 96 -9.18 11.66 4.36
CA GLN A 96 -10.55 12.02 4.75
C GLN A 96 -10.78 13.53 4.60
N ASP A 97 -9.88 14.35 5.14
CA ASP A 97 -9.97 15.80 5.08
C ASP A 97 -9.87 16.31 3.63
N LYS A 98 -8.86 15.86 2.87
CA LYS A 98 -8.68 16.24 1.45
C LYS A 98 -9.84 15.85 0.54
N LEU A 99 -10.60 14.80 0.90
CA LEU A 99 -11.80 14.37 0.18
C LEU A 99 -13.07 15.08 0.65
N GLY A 100 -13.05 15.72 1.83
CA GLY A 100 -14.27 16.25 2.48
C GLY A 100 -15.20 15.14 2.98
N ALA A 101 -14.67 13.96 3.30
CA ALA A 101 -15.42 12.78 3.76
C ALA A 101 -15.68 12.82 5.27
N TYR A 102 -16.06 13.99 5.78
CA TYR A 102 -16.28 14.21 7.21
C TYR A 102 -17.41 13.31 7.75
N GLY A 103 -17.14 12.72 8.90
CA GLY A 103 -18.06 11.77 9.55
C GLY A 103 -17.72 10.30 9.32
N SER A 104 -16.89 9.96 8.33
CA SER A 104 -16.38 8.60 8.18
C SER A 104 -15.34 8.27 9.27
N ALA A 105 -15.27 7.01 9.71
CA ALA A 105 -14.12 6.53 10.46
C ALA A 105 -12.90 6.45 9.51
N ALA A 106 -11.69 6.78 10.00
CA ALA A 106 -10.49 6.75 9.19
C ALA A 106 -9.29 6.23 9.99
N PHE A 107 -8.54 5.27 9.44
CA PHE A 107 -7.32 4.74 10.04
C PHE A 107 -6.39 4.10 9.00
N ASP A 108 -5.09 4.07 9.33
CA ASP A 108 -4.09 3.35 8.55
C ASP A 108 -4.00 1.89 9.00
N LEU A 109 -3.63 1.01 8.06
CA LEU A 109 -3.41 -0.41 8.31
C LEU A 109 -2.03 -0.81 7.79
N GLY A 110 -1.21 -1.36 8.68
CA GLY A 110 0.13 -1.85 8.38
C GLY A 110 0.17 -3.38 8.31
N ALA A 111 0.25 -3.93 7.10
CA ALA A 111 0.44 -5.37 6.86
C ALA A 111 1.34 -5.62 5.62
N GLY A 112 2.26 -4.70 5.36
CA GLY A 112 3.22 -4.78 4.25
C GLY A 112 2.54 -5.01 2.90
N CYS A 113 3.14 -5.86 2.06
CA CYS A 113 2.67 -6.12 0.69
C CYS A 113 1.24 -6.69 0.61
N THR A 114 0.73 -7.30 1.68
CA THR A 114 -0.64 -7.83 1.75
C THR A 114 -1.63 -6.84 2.36
N GLY A 115 -1.19 -5.63 2.71
CA GLY A 115 -1.97 -4.61 3.40
C GLY A 115 -3.32 -4.32 2.76
N PHE A 116 -3.39 -4.23 1.42
CA PHE A 116 -4.65 -3.99 0.73
C PHE A 116 -5.66 -5.13 0.93
N ILE A 117 -5.22 -6.39 0.94
CA ILE A 117 -6.10 -7.54 1.19
C ILE A 117 -6.61 -7.54 2.63
N TYR A 118 -5.72 -7.26 3.61
CA TYR A 118 -6.13 -7.08 5.00
C TYR A 118 -7.11 -5.92 5.18
N ALA A 119 -6.86 -4.78 4.53
CA ALA A 119 -7.74 -3.63 4.57
C ALA A 119 -9.12 -3.93 3.98
N LEU A 120 -9.16 -4.69 2.88
CA LEU A 120 -10.40 -5.13 2.23
C LEU A 120 -11.22 -6.03 3.16
N ASP A 121 -10.58 -7.01 3.81
CA ASP A 121 -11.22 -7.93 4.75
C ASP A 121 -11.76 -7.20 5.98
N VAL A 122 -10.92 -6.35 6.60
CA VAL A 122 -11.30 -5.56 7.78
C VAL A 122 -12.46 -4.61 7.44
N ALA A 123 -12.37 -3.88 6.33
CA ALA A 123 -13.42 -2.96 5.93
C ALA A 123 -14.74 -3.70 5.61
N SER A 124 -14.68 -4.85 4.94
CA SER A 124 -15.87 -5.68 4.67
C SER A 124 -16.53 -6.15 5.96
N SER A 125 -15.73 -6.68 6.90
CA SER A 125 -16.23 -7.11 8.22
C SER A 125 -16.85 -5.95 9.01
N MET A 126 -16.26 -4.74 8.95
CA MET A 126 -16.81 -3.57 9.62
C MET A 126 -18.13 -3.09 8.99
N LEU A 127 -18.25 -3.12 7.65
CA LEU A 127 -19.50 -2.78 6.98
C LEU A 127 -20.63 -3.75 7.38
N GLU A 128 -20.35 -5.03 7.46
CA GLU A 128 -21.33 -6.05 7.87
C GLU A 128 -21.74 -5.89 9.33
N ALA A 129 -20.77 -5.81 10.24
CA ALA A 129 -21.02 -5.73 11.67
C ALA A 129 -21.77 -4.45 12.10
N ARG A 130 -21.45 -3.32 11.47
CA ARG A 130 -22.04 -2.01 11.78
C ARG A 130 -23.26 -1.66 10.94
N LYS A 131 -23.63 -2.49 9.97
CA LYS A 131 -24.65 -2.22 8.97
C LYS A 131 -24.39 -0.92 8.18
N ALA A 132 -23.11 -0.55 8.05
CA ALA A 132 -22.66 0.58 7.26
C ALA A 132 -22.78 0.28 5.77
N ARG A 133 -22.73 1.30 4.92
CA ARG A 133 -23.06 1.16 3.49
C ARG A 133 -21.83 1.16 2.60
N HIS A 134 -20.92 2.10 2.79
CA HIS A 134 -19.81 2.36 1.88
C HIS A 134 -18.50 2.50 2.64
N ALA A 135 -17.46 1.84 2.14
CA ALA A 135 -16.10 2.09 2.59
C ALA A 135 -15.18 2.33 1.39
N LEU A 136 -14.15 3.13 1.64
CA LEU A 136 -13.06 3.38 0.74
C LEU A 136 -11.83 2.65 1.27
N VAL A 137 -11.31 1.72 0.49
CA VAL A 137 -10.10 0.94 0.80
C VAL A 137 -9.00 1.38 -0.17
N ILE A 138 -7.87 1.80 0.36
CA ILE A 138 -6.76 2.35 -0.42
C ILE A 138 -5.48 1.59 -0.08
N GLY A 139 -4.69 1.23 -1.10
CA GLY A 139 -3.28 0.89 -0.98
C GLY A 139 -2.47 2.00 -1.63
N ALA A 140 -1.55 2.62 -0.90
CA ALA A 140 -0.75 3.72 -1.42
C ALA A 140 0.66 3.67 -0.85
N GLU A 141 1.66 3.84 -1.74
CA GLU A 141 3.06 3.74 -1.36
C GLU A 141 3.92 4.78 -2.09
N ALA A 142 4.88 5.37 -1.36
CA ALA A 142 5.98 6.16 -1.86
C ALA A 142 7.31 5.47 -1.49
N LEU A 143 7.49 4.22 -1.96
CA LEU A 143 8.63 3.37 -1.58
C LEU A 143 9.96 3.91 -2.09
N SER A 144 9.95 4.70 -3.17
CA SER A 144 11.14 5.36 -3.71
C SER A 144 11.90 6.19 -2.66
N ARG A 145 11.21 6.66 -1.61
CA ARG A 145 11.77 7.50 -0.54
C ARG A 145 12.55 6.72 0.50
N ILE A 146 12.25 5.44 0.65
CA ILE A 146 12.86 4.56 1.64
C ILE A 146 13.73 3.48 1.01
N VAL A 147 13.84 3.44 -0.31
CA VAL A 147 14.79 2.59 -1.03
C VAL A 147 16.19 3.18 -0.95
N ASP A 148 17.19 2.34 -0.77
CA ASP A 148 18.58 2.72 -1.03
C ASP A 148 18.88 2.55 -2.51
N TRP A 149 19.02 3.69 -3.22
CA TRP A 149 19.32 3.68 -4.65
C TRP A 149 20.72 3.19 -5.00
N GLN A 150 21.55 2.88 -3.99
CA GLN A 150 22.86 2.23 -4.15
C GLN A 150 22.81 0.72 -3.84
N ASP A 151 21.68 0.24 -3.30
CA ASP A 151 21.47 -1.19 -3.05
C ASP A 151 20.70 -1.85 -4.20
N ARG A 152 21.43 -2.50 -5.10
CA ARG A 152 20.90 -3.26 -6.23
C ARG A 152 19.86 -4.31 -5.83
N SER A 153 19.93 -4.85 -4.61
CA SER A 153 19.01 -5.91 -4.16
C SER A 153 17.58 -5.41 -3.92
N THR A 154 17.42 -4.12 -3.70
CA THR A 154 16.13 -3.50 -3.40
C THR A 154 15.67 -2.48 -4.44
N CYS A 155 16.55 -1.62 -4.96
CA CYS A 155 16.16 -0.51 -5.84
C CYS A 155 15.54 -0.94 -7.18
N VAL A 156 15.81 -2.18 -7.62
CA VAL A 156 15.24 -2.73 -8.86
C VAL A 156 13.76 -3.12 -8.73
N LEU A 157 13.21 -3.23 -7.51
CA LEU A 157 11.90 -3.81 -7.24
C LEU A 157 10.80 -2.77 -6.98
N PHE A 158 11.15 -1.62 -6.41
CA PHE A 158 10.17 -0.72 -5.80
C PHE A 158 9.93 0.54 -6.63
N GLY A 159 8.73 1.08 -6.51
CA GLY A 159 8.27 2.34 -7.07
C GLY A 159 7.09 2.87 -6.26
N ASP A 160 6.42 3.88 -6.79
CA ASP A 160 5.37 4.62 -6.13
C ASP A 160 4.04 4.51 -6.87
N GLY A 161 2.94 4.63 -6.13
CA GLY A 161 1.61 4.64 -6.71
C GLY A 161 0.51 4.43 -5.67
N ALA A 162 -0.73 4.54 -6.12
CA ALA A 162 -1.89 4.26 -5.30
C ALA A 162 -3.00 3.56 -6.09
N GLY A 163 -3.71 2.68 -5.40
CA GLY A 163 -4.94 2.05 -5.86
C GLY A 163 -6.03 2.20 -4.81
N ALA A 164 -7.26 2.46 -5.24
CA ALA A 164 -8.41 2.59 -4.36
C ALA A 164 -9.58 1.74 -4.85
N ALA A 165 -10.34 1.19 -3.91
CA ALA A 165 -11.61 0.52 -4.17
C ALA A 165 -12.72 1.12 -3.30
N VAL A 166 -13.84 1.43 -3.91
CA VAL A 166 -15.09 1.68 -3.19
C VAL A 166 -15.78 0.34 -3.02
N ILE A 167 -15.98 -0.08 -1.77
CA ILE A 167 -16.74 -1.28 -1.44
C ILE A 167 -18.08 -0.90 -0.84
N SER A 168 -19.10 -1.70 -1.10
CA SER A 168 -20.45 -1.43 -0.62
C SER A 168 -21.14 -2.69 -0.15
N ARG A 169 -21.85 -2.56 0.97
CA ARG A 169 -22.76 -3.60 1.44
C ARG A 169 -24.04 -3.59 0.61
N ILE A 170 -24.47 -4.76 0.19
CA ILE A 170 -25.71 -4.98 -0.57
C ILE A 170 -26.57 -6.05 0.12
N GLU A 171 -27.88 -6.02 -0.14
CA GLU A 171 -28.81 -7.01 0.43
C GLU A 171 -28.79 -8.36 -0.32
N GLU A 172 -28.29 -8.38 -1.55
CA GLU A 172 -28.17 -9.60 -2.36
C GLU A 172 -27.11 -10.53 -1.79
N ALA A 173 -27.42 -11.82 -1.71
CA ALA A 173 -26.48 -12.85 -1.28
C ALA A 173 -25.82 -13.57 -2.49
N GLY A 174 -24.66 -14.21 -2.26
CA GLY A 174 -23.99 -15.03 -3.26
C GLY A 174 -23.11 -14.26 -4.24
N ARG A 175 -22.82 -12.99 -3.99
CA ARG A 175 -21.87 -12.16 -4.75
C ARG A 175 -20.92 -11.43 -3.81
N GLY A 176 -19.84 -10.89 -4.36
CA GLY A 176 -18.89 -10.05 -3.65
C GLY A 176 -17.74 -10.82 -3.03
N LEU A 177 -17.25 -10.35 -1.89
CA LEU A 177 -16.21 -11.05 -1.13
C LEU A 177 -16.80 -12.32 -0.51
N ILE A 178 -16.42 -13.47 -1.06
CA ILE A 178 -16.97 -14.76 -0.66
C ILE A 178 -16.18 -15.38 0.50
N ALA A 179 -14.86 -15.25 0.44
CA ALA A 179 -13.94 -15.75 1.45
C ALA A 179 -12.63 -14.96 1.42
N SER A 180 -11.97 -14.89 2.56
CA SER A 180 -10.60 -14.41 2.67
C SER A 180 -9.79 -15.34 3.58
N VAL A 181 -8.50 -15.42 3.33
CA VAL A 181 -7.56 -16.14 4.19
C VAL A 181 -6.40 -15.19 4.51
N LEU A 182 -6.29 -14.83 5.77
CA LEU A 182 -5.22 -13.98 6.27
C LEU A 182 -4.23 -14.82 7.08
N GLY A 183 -2.95 -14.43 7.06
CA GLY A 183 -1.91 -15.10 7.82
C GLY A 183 -0.61 -14.31 7.82
N ALA A 184 0.28 -14.62 8.76
CA ALA A 184 1.59 -14.03 8.86
C ALA A 184 2.62 -15.05 9.34
N GLU A 185 3.86 -14.91 8.90
CA GLU A 185 5.01 -15.71 9.34
C GLU A 185 6.00 -14.81 10.07
N GLY A 186 5.81 -14.69 11.38
CA GLY A 186 6.60 -13.78 12.24
C GLY A 186 8.07 -14.16 12.34
N SER A 187 8.44 -15.43 12.10
CA SER A 187 9.85 -15.86 12.12
C SER A 187 10.69 -15.21 11.01
N GLY A 188 10.05 -14.75 9.94
CA GLY A 188 10.67 -14.03 8.82
C GLY A 188 10.71 -12.50 8.98
N ALA A 189 10.34 -11.94 10.12
CA ALA A 189 10.21 -10.49 10.30
C ALA A 189 11.47 -9.70 9.93
N MET A 190 12.66 -10.26 10.20
CA MET A 190 13.95 -9.63 9.90
C MET A 190 14.49 -9.95 8.50
N ASP A 191 13.71 -10.62 7.66
CA ASP A 191 14.08 -10.86 6.26
C ASP A 191 13.63 -9.71 5.33
N LEU A 192 12.73 -8.82 5.80
CA LEU A 192 12.35 -7.58 5.14
C LEU A 192 11.91 -6.55 6.20
N PHE A 193 12.71 -5.53 6.40
CA PHE A 193 12.45 -4.52 7.43
C PHE A 193 12.99 -3.14 7.04
N LEU A 194 12.56 -2.12 7.76
CA LEU A 194 13.14 -0.78 7.67
C LEU A 194 14.27 -0.65 8.69
N ILE A 195 15.46 -0.32 8.21
CA ILE A 195 16.59 0.02 9.09
C ILE A 195 16.23 1.31 9.81
N GLN A 196 16.13 1.22 11.12
CA GLN A 196 16.03 2.39 12.01
C GLN A 196 17.33 2.42 12.79
N GLU A 197 18.04 3.56 12.78
CA GLU A 197 19.20 3.70 13.65
C GLU A 197 18.77 3.55 15.11
N GLU A 198 19.66 2.96 15.93
CA GLU A 198 19.44 2.86 17.37
C GLU A 198 19.18 4.27 17.94
N ARG A 199 18.00 4.44 18.53
CA ARG A 199 17.70 5.64 19.31
C ARG A 199 18.58 5.59 20.53
N ASN A 200 19.66 6.36 20.53
CA ASN A 200 20.37 6.65 21.76
C ASN A 200 19.37 7.25 22.76
N ALA A 201 19.36 6.72 23.97
CA ALA A 201 18.41 7.09 25.03
C ALA A 201 18.57 8.57 25.53
N THR A 202 19.43 9.36 24.90
CA THR A 202 19.59 10.77 25.18
C THR A 202 18.69 11.60 24.27
N PHE A 203 17.97 12.57 24.84
CA PHE A 203 17.06 13.50 24.16
C PHE A 203 17.75 14.43 23.14
N GLU A 204 18.92 14.10 22.66
CA GLU A 204 19.57 14.86 21.59
C GLU A 204 18.82 14.65 20.28
N ARG A 205 18.43 15.75 19.64
CA ARG A 205 17.83 15.75 18.30
C ARG A 205 18.83 15.16 17.32
N ALA A 206 18.73 13.86 17.08
CA ALA A 206 19.35 13.27 15.89
C ALA A 206 18.71 13.89 14.64
N ALA A 207 19.49 14.08 13.59
CA ALA A 207 18.98 14.48 12.28
C ALA A 207 17.86 13.52 11.87
N PRO A 208 16.80 13.99 11.15
CA PRO A 208 15.73 13.11 10.69
C PRO A 208 16.34 12.02 9.80
N LEU A 209 16.32 10.79 10.29
CA LEU A 209 16.75 9.64 9.55
C LEU A 209 15.70 9.25 8.53
N VAL A 210 16.11 9.13 7.29
CA VAL A 210 15.30 8.49 6.27
C VAL A 210 15.49 6.98 6.45
N PRO A 211 14.46 6.23 6.91
CA PRO A 211 14.58 4.80 7.06
C PRO A 211 14.84 4.16 5.69
N LYS A 212 15.66 3.10 5.65
CA LYS A 212 15.97 2.38 4.43
C LYS A 212 15.51 0.94 4.51
N ILE A 213 15.03 0.41 3.38
CA ILE A 213 14.62 -0.99 3.25
C ILE A 213 15.87 -1.87 3.28
N SER A 214 15.83 -2.92 4.12
CA SER A 214 16.75 -4.04 4.09
C SER A 214 16.00 -5.32 3.77
N MET A 215 16.49 -6.13 2.83
CA MET A 215 15.80 -7.32 2.37
C MET A 215 16.73 -8.49 2.10
N ASN A 216 16.38 -9.65 2.62
CA ASN A 216 16.90 -10.94 2.14
C ASN A 216 16.02 -11.45 0.99
N GLY A 217 16.31 -11.02 -0.23
CA GLY A 217 15.45 -11.25 -1.40
C GLY A 217 15.15 -12.74 -1.65
N LYS A 218 16.14 -13.64 -1.42
CA LYS A 218 15.94 -15.08 -1.60
C LYS A 218 14.90 -15.65 -0.62
N LYS A 219 15.01 -15.32 0.66
CA LYS A 219 14.06 -15.80 1.67
C LYS A 219 12.66 -15.24 1.47
N VAL A 220 12.54 -13.95 1.10
CA VAL A 220 11.25 -13.30 0.79
C VAL A 220 10.61 -13.98 -0.42
N TYR A 221 11.37 -14.27 -1.48
CA TYR A 221 10.88 -14.98 -2.66
C TYR A 221 10.41 -16.40 -2.30
N ASP A 222 11.24 -17.18 -1.60
CA ASP A 222 10.92 -18.56 -1.19
C ASP A 222 9.64 -18.58 -0.33
N PHE A 223 9.50 -17.63 0.59
CA PHE A 223 8.28 -17.45 1.40
C PHE A 223 7.06 -17.17 0.53
N ALA A 224 7.14 -16.21 -0.38
CA ALA A 224 6.01 -15.82 -1.24
C ALA A 224 5.51 -17.00 -2.08
N VAL A 225 6.41 -17.71 -2.76
CA VAL A 225 6.09 -18.87 -3.60
C VAL A 225 5.44 -19.99 -2.78
N LYS A 226 6.01 -20.32 -1.62
CA LYS A 226 5.49 -21.36 -0.72
C LYS A 226 4.10 -20.98 -0.19
N THR A 227 3.93 -19.76 0.26
CA THR A 227 2.70 -19.31 0.92
C THR A 227 1.54 -19.25 -0.07
N ILE A 228 1.73 -18.67 -1.25
CA ILE A 228 0.69 -18.60 -2.30
C ILE A 228 0.23 -20.01 -2.66
N THR A 229 1.17 -20.95 -2.84
CA THR A 229 0.84 -22.35 -3.19
C THR A 229 -0.01 -23.03 -2.13
N VAL A 230 0.20 -22.71 -0.85
CA VAL A 230 -0.60 -23.30 0.25
C VAL A 230 -1.97 -22.62 0.37
N LEU A 231 -2.04 -21.29 0.20
CA LEU A 231 -3.28 -20.53 0.33
C LEU A 231 -4.30 -20.86 -0.76
N VAL A 232 -3.85 -21.03 -2.01
CA VAL A 232 -4.74 -21.37 -3.14
C VAL A 232 -5.36 -22.77 -3.01
N LYS A 233 -4.79 -23.65 -2.17
CA LYS A 233 -5.32 -25.01 -1.92
C LYS A 233 -6.32 -25.08 -0.76
N ARG A 234 -6.54 -24.01 -0.04
CA ARG A 234 -7.51 -23.88 1.06
C ARG A 234 -8.82 -23.27 0.57
#